data_1fa6dee65d02e807b841da76ef7feeb8
#
_entry.id   1fa6dee65d02e807b841da76ef7feeb8
#
_cell.length_a   1.000
_cell.length_b   1.000
_cell.length_c   1.000
_cell.angle_alpha   90.00
_cell.angle_beta   90.00
_cell.angle_gamma   90.00
#
_symmetry.space_group_name_H-M   'P 1'
#
loop_
_entity.id
_entity.type
_entity.pdbx_description
1 polymer ?
#
loop_
_entity_poly.entity_id
_entity_poly.type
_entity_poly.pdbx_seq_one_letter_code
_entity_poly.pdbx_strand_id
1 'polypeptide(L)'
;MPSPTSPNQSEHIRRVESPADLLAVADLIEVAFDLKHDPEGQVVIRQMRRVAHQRTPATIRALRSSTEGFVWVENDEIVGNITLMHFHKSSKPRTLIANVAVAPAYQGLGIATALTDYVMRYLDNKPKAEIWLQVRSDNAQAIHIYSKYGFKFEHAIAQWRYSPTVHALFSESTGATSFHHVTRRRISDWAEQSAWLNVIYPENTRWYQNLNFAAFSPWAWLNPANWIELPNLQHIALRPKGHLAGVLTWQQTATSADQIFLALPQSTNEDDSAEVLLRYLIEHLKPTRDLHLEYPAGRATRGIQNAGFVLARSLDWMRFEKLQP
;
A
#
# COMPACT_ATOMS: atom_id res chain seq x y z
N MET A 1 -4.96 30.42 -2.82
CA MET A 1 -5.18 29.99 -1.42
C MET A 1 -6.59 29.44 -1.33
N PRO A 2 -6.83 28.24 -0.77
CA PRO A 2 -8.19 27.80 -0.48
C PRO A 2 -8.81 28.79 0.51
N SER A 3 -10.11 29.08 0.36
CA SER A 3 -10.83 29.96 1.29
C SER A 3 -10.76 29.36 2.71
N PRO A 4 -10.55 30.16 3.75
CA PRO A 4 -10.53 29.66 5.12
C PRO A 4 -11.88 28.99 5.42
N THR A 5 -11.84 27.82 6.02
CA THR A 5 -13.01 27.10 6.54
C THR A 5 -13.79 28.08 7.42
N SER A 6 -15.08 28.27 7.16
CA SER A 6 -15.93 29.12 7.98
C SER A 6 -15.81 28.69 9.46
N PRO A 7 -15.78 29.60 10.43
CA PRO A 7 -15.70 29.28 11.87
C PRO A 7 -16.67 28.19 12.31
N ASN A 8 -17.83 28.13 11.68
CA ASN A 8 -18.88 27.14 11.96
C ASN A 8 -18.52 25.68 11.57
N GLN A 9 -17.59 25.48 10.60
CA GLN A 9 -17.23 24.12 10.15
C GLN A 9 -16.27 23.40 11.11
N SER A 10 -15.47 24.13 11.89
CA SER A 10 -14.57 23.53 12.88
C SER A 10 -15.31 22.96 14.10
N GLU A 11 -16.54 23.39 14.37
CA GLU A 11 -17.36 22.87 15.47
C GLU A 11 -17.82 21.42 15.24
N HIS A 12 -17.92 20.99 13.99
CA HIS A 12 -18.25 19.60 13.62
C HIS A 12 -17.04 18.65 13.69
N ILE A 13 -15.82 19.20 13.80
CA ILE A 13 -14.60 18.37 13.74
C ILE A 13 -14.04 18.14 15.14
N ARG A 14 -13.90 16.87 15.52
CA ARG A 14 -13.24 16.47 16.75
C ARG A 14 -12.28 15.30 16.54
N ARG A 15 -11.46 15.01 17.54
CA ARG A 15 -10.61 13.82 17.54
C ARG A 15 -11.42 12.54 17.76
N VAL A 16 -10.87 11.43 17.27
CA VAL A 16 -11.29 10.08 17.67
C VAL A 16 -10.80 9.85 19.09
N GLU A 17 -11.71 9.70 20.05
CA GLU A 17 -11.38 9.65 21.48
C GLU A 17 -11.79 8.33 22.13
N SER A 18 -12.78 7.65 21.59
CA SER A 18 -13.38 6.46 22.19
C SER A 18 -13.27 5.21 21.30
N PRO A 19 -13.37 4.03 21.89
CA PRO A 19 -13.56 2.78 21.14
C PRO A 19 -14.81 2.79 20.24
N ALA A 20 -15.87 3.47 20.67
CA ALA A 20 -17.09 3.60 19.86
C ALA A 20 -16.83 4.43 18.60
N ASP A 21 -16.05 5.51 18.70
CA ASP A 21 -15.63 6.29 17.53
C ASP A 21 -14.84 5.41 16.54
N LEU A 22 -13.92 4.56 17.04
CA LEU A 22 -13.12 3.70 16.20
C LEU A 22 -13.98 2.67 15.45
N LEU A 23 -15.05 2.17 16.08
CA LEU A 23 -16.02 1.29 15.41
C LEU A 23 -16.77 2.05 14.33
N ALA A 24 -17.30 3.23 14.63
CA ALA A 24 -18.01 4.06 13.65
C ALA A 24 -17.10 4.46 12.47
N VAL A 25 -15.83 4.78 12.73
CA VAL A 25 -14.82 5.05 11.68
C VAL A 25 -14.56 3.81 10.84
N ALA A 26 -14.47 2.61 11.43
CA ALA A 26 -14.28 1.37 10.69
C ALA A 26 -15.47 1.11 9.75
N ASP A 27 -16.69 1.30 10.23
CA ASP A 27 -17.92 1.13 9.44
C ASP A 27 -18.00 2.18 8.30
N LEU A 28 -17.65 3.43 8.59
CA LEU A 28 -17.58 4.50 7.60
C LEU A 28 -16.56 4.18 6.49
N ILE A 29 -15.35 3.73 6.85
CA ILE A 29 -14.28 3.39 5.90
C ILE A 29 -14.73 2.19 5.03
N GLU A 30 -15.33 1.17 5.64
CA GLU A 30 -15.83 -0.01 4.90
C GLU A 30 -16.82 0.38 3.82
N VAL A 31 -17.75 1.28 4.13
CA VAL A 31 -18.78 1.77 3.18
C VAL A 31 -18.17 2.73 2.15
N ALA A 32 -17.40 3.73 2.61
CA ALA A 32 -16.89 4.78 1.73
C ALA A 32 -15.91 4.28 0.66
N PHE A 33 -15.17 3.20 0.97
CA PHE A 33 -14.21 2.60 0.03
C PHE A 33 -14.69 1.30 -0.61
N ASP A 34 -15.95 0.91 -0.37
CA ASP A 34 -16.53 -0.36 -0.85
C ASP A 34 -15.65 -1.59 -0.54
N LEU A 35 -15.20 -1.69 0.70
CA LEU A 35 -14.28 -2.74 1.14
C LEU A 35 -14.97 -4.07 1.47
N LYS A 36 -16.28 -4.17 1.29
CA LYS A 36 -17.04 -5.37 1.66
C LYS A 36 -16.51 -6.63 0.98
N HIS A 37 -16.05 -6.50 -0.26
CA HIS A 37 -15.53 -7.60 -1.08
C HIS A 37 -14.00 -7.51 -1.27
N ASP A 38 -13.31 -6.61 -0.56
CA ASP A 38 -11.86 -6.48 -0.58
C ASP A 38 -11.22 -7.25 0.59
N PRO A 39 -10.59 -8.42 0.37
CA PRO A 39 -10.03 -9.23 1.46
C PRO A 39 -8.99 -8.49 2.31
N GLU A 40 -8.16 -7.63 1.70
CA GLU A 40 -7.16 -6.83 2.44
C GLU A 40 -7.81 -5.69 3.22
N GLY A 41 -8.74 -4.97 2.60
CA GLY A 41 -9.53 -3.96 3.28
C GLY A 41 -10.25 -4.55 4.49
N GLN A 42 -10.84 -5.74 4.34
CA GLN A 42 -11.48 -6.47 5.44
C GLN A 42 -10.52 -6.87 6.56
N VAL A 43 -9.24 -7.13 6.28
CA VAL A 43 -8.23 -7.36 7.34
C VAL A 43 -8.05 -6.10 8.18
N VAL A 44 -7.92 -4.94 7.52
CA VAL A 44 -7.76 -3.65 8.20
C VAL A 44 -9.01 -3.33 9.06
N ILE A 45 -10.20 -3.48 8.48
CA ILE A 45 -11.47 -3.24 9.20
C ILE A 45 -11.61 -4.17 10.40
N ARG A 46 -11.35 -5.47 10.25
CA ARG A 46 -11.37 -6.41 11.38
C ARG A 46 -10.35 -6.05 12.45
N GLN A 47 -9.16 -5.58 12.06
CA GLN A 47 -8.14 -5.13 13.00
C GLN A 47 -8.61 -3.90 13.79
N MET A 48 -9.19 -2.90 13.12
CA MET A 48 -9.75 -1.71 13.79
C MET A 48 -10.85 -2.10 14.78
N ARG A 49 -11.81 -2.95 14.38
CA ARG A 49 -12.87 -3.46 15.26
C ARG A 49 -12.31 -4.26 16.44
N ARG A 50 -11.30 -5.12 16.21
CA ARG A 50 -10.62 -5.88 17.29
C ARG A 50 -10.00 -4.96 18.32
N VAL A 51 -9.26 -3.95 17.87
CA VAL A 51 -8.64 -2.96 18.74
C VAL A 51 -9.68 -2.19 19.54
N ALA A 52 -10.79 -1.78 18.95
CA ALA A 52 -11.90 -1.12 19.62
C ALA A 52 -12.52 -2.00 20.73
N HIS A 53 -12.59 -3.31 20.54
CA HIS A 53 -13.12 -4.24 21.54
C HIS A 53 -12.14 -4.56 22.68
N GLN A 54 -10.83 -4.45 22.47
CA GLN A 54 -9.83 -4.80 23.48
C GLN A 54 -9.72 -3.85 24.68
N ARG A 55 -10.33 -2.69 24.65
CA ARG A 55 -10.53 -1.70 25.74
C ARG A 55 -9.40 -1.55 26.78
N THR A 56 -8.17 -1.98 26.49
CA THR A 56 -7.08 -1.86 27.47
C THR A 56 -6.42 -0.48 27.36
N PRO A 57 -6.00 0.15 28.47
CA PRO A 57 -5.28 1.42 28.45
C PRO A 57 -4.00 1.37 27.58
N ALA A 58 -3.34 0.22 27.53
CA ALA A 58 -2.16 0.00 26.69
C ALA A 58 -2.49 0.06 25.22
N THR A 59 -3.59 -0.56 24.78
CA THR A 59 -4.03 -0.56 23.37
C THR A 59 -4.42 0.85 22.90
N ILE A 60 -5.15 1.59 23.75
CA ILE A 60 -5.52 2.98 23.48
C ILE A 60 -4.27 3.87 23.37
N ARG A 61 -3.28 3.67 24.27
CA ARG A 61 -2.03 4.44 24.23
C ARG A 61 -1.20 4.12 23.00
N ALA A 62 -1.10 2.85 22.61
CA ALA A 62 -0.38 2.43 21.40
C ALA A 62 -1.01 3.01 20.12
N LEU A 63 -2.33 3.04 20.01
CA LEU A 63 -3.05 3.71 18.91
C LEU A 63 -2.73 5.21 18.86
N ARG A 64 -2.78 5.89 20.00
CA ARG A 64 -2.52 7.33 20.08
C ARG A 64 -1.07 7.72 19.81
N SER A 65 -0.12 6.81 19.93
CA SER A 65 1.31 7.09 19.70
C SER A 65 1.72 7.10 18.23
N SER A 66 1.01 6.35 17.38
CA SER A 66 1.35 6.20 15.96
C SER A 66 0.24 6.67 15.01
N THR A 67 -0.98 6.85 15.52
CA THR A 67 -2.15 7.17 14.69
C THR A 67 -3.03 8.20 15.39
N GLU A 68 -3.36 9.28 14.69
CA GLU A 68 -4.33 10.29 15.14
C GLU A 68 -5.49 10.32 14.14
N GLY A 69 -6.73 10.28 14.63
CA GLY A 69 -7.94 10.38 13.81
C GLY A 69 -8.71 11.66 14.11
N PHE A 70 -9.26 12.28 13.07
CA PHE A 70 -10.23 13.38 13.19
C PHE A 70 -11.50 12.99 12.44
N VAL A 71 -12.64 13.30 13.04
CA VAL A 71 -13.96 12.95 12.49
C VAL A 71 -14.81 14.17 12.34
N TRP A 72 -15.66 14.16 11.32
CA TRP A 72 -16.78 15.10 11.19
C TRP A 72 -18.02 14.45 11.78
N VAL A 73 -18.66 15.16 12.71
CA VAL A 73 -19.88 14.72 13.39
C VAL A 73 -21.05 15.56 12.92
N GLU A 74 -22.13 14.92 12.50
CA GLU A 74 -23.39 15.53 12.12
C GLU A 74 -24.51 14.77 12.80
N ASN A 75 -25.41 15.48 13.53
CA ASN A 75 -26.51 14.88 14.28
C ASN A 75 -26.07 13.68 15.18
N ASP A 76 -24.97 13.86 15.90
CA ASP A 76 -24.32 12.83 16.75
C ASP A 76 -23.77 11.60 16.01
N GLU A 77 -23.76 11.60 14.67
CA GLU A 77 -23.20 10.53 13.86
C GLU A 77 -21.86 10.95 13.23
N ILE A 78 -20.91 10.01 13.16
CA ILE A 78 -19.64 10.19 12.44
C ILE A 78 -19.89 9.97 10.95
N VAL A 79 -19.86 11.04 10.17
CA VAL A 79 -20.10 11.03 8.72
C VAL A 79 -18.86 11.33 7.88
N GLY A 80 -17.77 11.74 8.52
CA GLY A 80 -16.49 11.97 7.86
C GLY A 80 -15.31 11.57 8.75
N ASN A 81 -14.21 11.12 8.13
CA ASN A 81 -12.98 10.74 8.81
C ASN A 81 -11.74 11.15 8.01
N ILE A 82 -10.68 11.50 8.72
CA ILE A 82 -9.32 11.64 8.22
C ILE A 82 -8.34 11.09 9.27
N THR A 83 -7.41 10.26 8.86
CA THR A 83 -6.45 9.60 9.75
C THR A 83 -5.03 10.07 9.43
N LEU A 84 -4.25 10.36 10.47
CA LEU A 84 -2.81 10.65 10.40
C LEU A 84 -2.05 9.45 10.96
N MET A 85 -1.13 8.91 10.18
CA MET A 85 -0.21 7.86 10.61
C MET A 85 1.21 8.42 10.68
N HIS A 86 1.86 8.33 11.85
CA HIS A 86 3.17 8.92 12.09
C HIS A 86 4.26 7.85 12.05
N PHE A 87 5.30 8.10 11.25
CA PHE A 87 6.44 7.19 11.06
C PHE A 87 7.73 7.89 11.52
N HIS A 88 8.35 7.33 12.55
CA HIS A 88 9.54 7.90 13.19
C HIS A 88 10.83 7.11 12.92
N LYS A 89 10.75 5.96 12.25
CA LYS A 89 11.88 5.05 12.06
C LYS A 89 12.83 5.43 10.92
N SER A 90 12.49 6.41 10.09
CA SER A 90 13.35 6.91 9.01
C SER A 90 14.19 8.10 9.46
N SER A 91 15.22 8.45 8.68
CA SER A 91 16.07 9.62 8.91
C SER A 91 15.29 10.94 9.02
N LYS A 92 14.09 10.98 8.43
CA LYS A 92 13.16 12.11 8.53
C LYS A 92 11.80 11.60 9.02
N PRO A 93 11.18 12.25 10.03
CA PRO A 93 9.81 11.95 10.42
C PRO A 93 8.86 12.12 9.23
N ARG A 94 7.91 11.20 9.07
CA ARG A 94 6.90 11.25 8.01
C ARG A 94 5.51 11.09 8.59
N THR A 95 4.56 11.81 8.03
CA THR A 95 3.13 11.68 8.36
C THR A 95 2.37 11.33 7.09
N LEU A 96 1.64 10.23 7.13
CA LEU A 96 0.74 9.80 6.07
C LEU A 96 -0.68 10.23 6.41
N ILE A 97 -1.29 11.01 5.55
CA ILE A 97 -2.74 11.25 5.56
C ILE A 97 -3.40 10.04 4.89
N ALA A 98 -4.23 9.35 5.62
CA ALA A 98 -4.90 8.13 5.18
C ALA A 98 -6.39 8.15 5.53
N ASN A 99 -7.15 7.26 4.90
CA ASN A 99 -8.56 7.01 5.23
C ASN A 99 -9.41 8.28 5.24
N VAL A 100 -9.22 9.19 4.27
CA VAL A 100 -10.11 10.33 4.08
C VAL A 100 -11.41 9.81 3.49
N ALA A 101 -12.41 9.66 4.33
CA ALA A 101 -13.68 9.02 4.01
C ALA A 101 -14.85 9.96 4.38
N VAL A 102 -15.88 9.98 3.53
CA VAL A 102 -17.14 10.69 3.80
C VAL A 102 -18.29 9.75 3.44
N ALA A 103 -19.26 9.65 4.32
CA ALA A 103 -20.46 8.84 4.11
C ALA A 103 -21.17 9.25 2.80
N PRO A 104 -21.66 8.29 1.99
CA PRO A 104 -22.22 8.57 0.66
C PRO A 104 -23.29 9.68 0.65
N ALA A 105 -24.16 9.71 1.66
CA ALA A 105 -25.22 10.72 1.78
C ALA A 105 -24.69 12.14 2.04
N TYR A 106 -23.45 12.29 2.47
CA TYR A 106 -22.81 13.57 2.84
C TYR A 106 -21.68 13.97 1.88
N GLN A 107 -21.47 13.21 0.79
CA GLN A 107 -20.52 13.56 -0.24
C GLN A 107 -20.94 14.81 -1.01
N GLY A 108 -19.99 15.56 -1.54
CA GLY A 108 -20.26 16.82 -2.25
C GLY A 108 -20.52 18.03 -1.36
N LEU A 109 -20.68 17.85 -0.04
CA LEU A 109 -20.95 18.95 0.93
C LEU A 109 -19.67 19.64 1.46
N GLY A 110 -18.48 19.33 0.91
CA GLY A 110 -17.22 19.96 1.31
C GLY A 110 -16.57 19.37 2.57
N ILE A 111 -17.12 18.32 3.16
CA ILE A 111 -16.61 17.70 4.40
C ILE A 111 -15.16 17.22 4.26
N ALA A 112 -14.80 16.52 3.16
CA ALA A 112 -13.43 16.09 2.91
C ALA A 112 -12.45 17.27 2.84
N THR A 113 -12.87 18.38 2.20
CA THR A 113 -12.08 19.62 2.11
C THR A 113 -11.89 20.24 3.49
N ALA A 114 -12.95 20.33 4.29
CA ALA A 114 -12.90 20.89 5.64
C ALA A 114 -12.01 20.06 6.59
N LEU A 115 -12.11 18.71 6.53
CA LEU A 115 -11.24 17.81 7.27
C LEU A 115 -9.77 17.96 6.85
N THR A 116 -9.51 18.07 5.55
CA THR A 116 -8.16 18.28 5.03
C THR A 116 -7.59 19.62 5.49
N ASP A 117 -8.36 20.69 5.40
CA ASP A 117 -7.97 22.03 5.86
C ASP A 117 -7.66 22.05 7.36
N TYR A 118 -8.51 21.43 8.17
CA TYR A 118 -8.30 21.31 9.61
C TYR A 118 -6.98 20.58 9.93
N VAL A 119 -6.73 19.44 9.27
CA VAL A 119 -5.54 18.64 9.48
C VAL A 119 -4.28 19.36 9.00
N MET A 120 -4.33 20.07 7.86
CA MET A 120 -3.17 20.83 7.38
C MET A 120 -2.80 21.96 8.36
N ARG A 121 -3.77 22.68 8.91
CA ARG A 121 -3.52 23.66 9.98
C ARG A 121 -3.00 23.01 11.26
N TYR A 122 -3.52 21.86 11.63
CA TYR A 122 -3.04 21.10 12.79
C TYR A 122 -1.57 20.68 12.62
N LEU A 123 -1.17 20.22 11.43
CA LEU A 123 0.19 19.79 11.11
C LEU A 123 1.17 20.97 10.98
N ASP A 124 0.73 22.16 10.57
CA ASP A 124 1.61 23.34 10.49
C ASP A 124 2.12 23.78 11.87
N ASN A 125 1.41 23.42 12.93
CA ASN A 125 1.79 23.66 14.33
C ASN A 125 2.61 22.52 14.96
N LYS A 126 2.97 21.48 14.19
CA LYS A 126 3.73 20.32 14.66
C LYS A 126 5.19 20.38 14.19
N PRO A 127 6.10 19.61 14.84
CA PRO A 127 7.47 19.47 14.35
C PRO A 127 7.49 19.04 12.88
N LYS A 128 8.41 19.63 12.11
CA LYS A 128 8.50 19.41 10.66
C LYS A 128 8.68 17.94 10.32
N ALA A 129 7.61 17.32 9.82
CA ALA A 129 7.62 16.01 9.19
C ALA A 129 7.29 16.16 7.71
N GLU A 130 7.78 15.26 6.87
CA GLU A 130 7.30 15.17 5.48
C GLU A 130 5.85 14.67 5.50
N ILE A 131 4.94 15.38 4.84
CA ILE A 131 3.53 15.01 4.78
C ILE A 131 3.27 14.34 3.44
N TRP A 132 2.71 13.15 3.50
CA TRP A 132 2.40 12.31 2.35
C TRP A 132 0.95 11.87 2.38
N LEU A 133 0.40 11.53 1.22
CA LEU A 133 -0.88 10.85 1.10
C LEU A 133 -0.85 9.84 -0.05
N GLN A 134 -1.79 8.90 0.02
CA GLN A 134 -2.16 8.01 -1.08
C GLN A 134 -3.57 8.34 -1.52
N VAL A 135 -3.78 8.40 -2.82
CA VAL A 135 -5.09 8.59 -3.42
C VAL A 135 -5.26 7.63 -4.61
N ARG A 136 -6.46 7.13 -4.85
CA ARG A 136 -6.73 6.33 -6.04
C ARG A 136 -6.48 7.19 -7.29
N SER A 137 -5.76 6.64 -8.26
CA SER A 137 -5.41 7.35 -9.50
C SER A 137 -6.64 7.76 -10.34
N ASP A 138 -7.77 7.07 -10.14
CA ASP A 138 -9.06 7.36 -10.79
C ASP A 138 -9.92 8.38 -10.01
N ASN A 139 -9.49 8.84 -8.84
CA ASN A 139 -10.22 9.82 -8.02
C ASN A 139 -9.77 11.26 -8.31
N ALA A 140 -10.15 11.78 -9.49
CA ALA A 140 -9.79 13.11 -9.92
C ALA A 140 -10.23 14.22 -8.94
N GLN A 141 -11.37 14.03 -8.26
CA GLN A 141 -11.87 15.00 -7.28
C GLN A 141 -10.95 15.12 -6.07
N ALA A 142 -10.51 13.99 -5.50
CA ALA A 142 -9.59 13.99 -4.37
C ALA A 142 -8.22 14.52 -4.76
N ILE A 143 -7.68 14.12 -5.93
CA ILE A 143 -6.42 14.63 -6.47
C ILE A 143 -6.48 16.16 -6.61
N HIS A 144 -7.59 16.69 -7.14
CA HIS A 144 -7.79 18.14 -7.26
C HIS A 144 -7.80 18.86 -5.89
N ILE A 145 -8.48 18.28 -4.90
CA ILE A 145 -8.49 18.84 -3.53
C ILE A 145 -7.05 18.90 -3.00
N TYR A 146 -6.32 17.79 -3.02
CA TYR A 146 -4.96 17.73 -2.47
C TYR A 146 -3.97 18.63 -3.21
N SER A 147 -4.09 18.72 -4.55
CA SER A 147 -3.25 19.63 -5.35
C SER A 147 -3.44 21.10 -4.96
N LYS A 148 -4.66 21.52 -4.60
CA LYS A 148 -4.93 22.87 -4.08
C LYS A 148 -4.23 23.16 -2.74
N TYR A 149 -4.01 22.15 -1.92
CA TYR A 149 -3.26 22.27 -0.68
C TYR A 149 -1.75 22.23 -0.86
N GLY A 150 -1.24 22.05 -2.08
CA GLY A 150 0.18 22.01 -2.39
C GLY A 150 0.77 20.60 -2.39
N PHE A 151 -0.07 19.56 -2.41
CA PHE A 151 0.41 18.21 -2.67
C PHE A 151 0.77 18.03 -4.14
N LYS A 152 1.95 17.48 -4.40
CA LYS A 152 2.44 17.16 -5.74
C LYS A 152 2.56 15.67 -5.92
N PHE A 153 2.28 15.22 -7.12
CA PHE A 153 2.49 13.83 -7.53
C PHE A 153 3.97 13.46 -7.46
N GLU A 154 4.28 12.32 -6.87
CA GLU A 154 5.63 11.77 -6.79
C GLU A 154 5.77 10.49 -7.63
N HIS A 155 4.88 9.53 -7.45
CA HIS A 155 4.87 8.27 -8.21
C HIS A 155 3.51 7.58 -8.07
N ALA A 156 3.26 6.60 -8.95
CA ALA A 156 2.08 5.76 -8.89
C ALA A 156 2.46 4.27 -8.75
N ILE A 157 1.69 3.55 -7.93
CA ILE A 157 1.83 2.11 -7.70
C ILE A 157 0.56 1.41 -8.14
N ALA A 158 0.71 0.36 -8.93
CA ALA A 158 -0.35 -0.58 -9.27
C ALA A 158 -0.33 -1.75 -8.30
N GLN A 159 -1.47 -2.05 -7.69
CA GLN A 159 -1.67 -3.21 -6.82
C GLN A 159 -2.36 -4.30 -7.61
N TRP A 160 -1.70 -5.45 -7.73
CA TRP A 160 -2.15 -6.60 -8.49
C TRP A 160 -2.47 -7.76 -7.58
N ARG A 161 -3.49 -8.54 -7.95
CA ARG A 161 -3.91 -9.74 -7.22
C ARG A 161 -4.01 -10.93 -8.15
N TYR A 162 -3.64 -12.08 -7.62
CA TYR A 162 -3.91 -13.38 -8.24
C TYR A 162 -4.54 -14.28 -7.18
N SER A 163 -5.68 -14.91 -7.54
CA SER A 163 -6.35 -15.90 -6.69
C SER A 163 -6.33 -17.26 -7.36
N PRO A 164 -5.65 -18.26 -6.79
CA PRO A 164 -5.63 -19.62 -7.34
C PRO A 164 -7.02 -20.20 -7.51
N THR A 165 -7.91 -19.94 -6.56
CA THR A 165 -9.29 -20.45 -6.58
C THR A 165 -10.10 -19.86 -7.75
N VAL A 166 -9.97 -18.54 -7.98
CA VAL A 166 -10.66 -17.87 -9.09
C VAL A 166 -10.08 -18.27 -10.42
N HIS A 167 -8.75 -18.32 -10.52
CA HIS A 167 -8.06 -18.72 -11.75
C HIS A 167 -8.42 -20.14 -12.19
N ALA A 168 -8.53 -21.08 -11.27
CA ALA A 168 -8.91 -22.46 -11.57
C ALA A 168 -10.32 -22.60 -12.19
N LEU A 169 -11.23 -21.64 -11.92
CA LEU A 169 -12.59 -21.63 -12.49
C LEU A 169 -12.64 -21.11 -13.93
N PHE A 170 -11.65 -20.31 -14.36
CA PHE A 170 -11.67 -19.58 -15.63
C PHE A 170 -10.48 -19.91 -16.55
N SER A 171 -9.56 -20.77 -16.12
CA SER A 171 -8.36 -21.09 -16.91
C SER A 171 -8.69 -22.06 -18.05
N GLU A 172 -8.79 -21.51 -19.26
CA GLU A 172 -8.52 -22.30 -20.46
C GLU A 172 -7.01 -22.49 -20.57
N SER A 173 -6.55 -23.70 -20.94
CA SER A 173 -5.13 -24.05 -21.03
C SER A 173 -4.41 -23.12 -22.01
N THR A 174 -3.77 -22.09 -21.50
CA THR A 174 -2.89 -21.21 -22.27
C THR A 174 -1.64 -21.99 -22.66
N GLY A 175 -1.22 -21.88 -23.93
CA GLY A 175 -0.15 -22.64 -24.57
C GLY A 175 1.12 -22.77 -23.74
N ALA A 176 1.86 -23.87 -23.98
CA ALA A 176 3.04 -24.25 -23.23
C ALA A 176 4.11 -23.15 -23.23
N THR A 177 4.25 -22.46 -22.11
CA THR A 177 5.37 -21.54 -21.87
C THR A 177 6.61 -22.33 -21.51
N SER A 178 7.73 -22.05 -22.17
CA SER A 178 8.99 -22.72 -21.90
C SER A 178 9.71 -22.08 -20.72
N PHE A 179 9.97 -22.86 -19.67
CA PHE A 179 10.59 -22.39 -18.43
C PHE A 179 12.06 -22.81 -18.26
N HIS A 180 12.74 -23.28 -19.32
CA HIS A 180 14.13 -23.80 -19.18
C HIS A 180 15.14 -22.72 -18.75
N HIS A 181 14.76 -21.45 -18.84
CA HIS A 181 15.61 -20.35 -18.40
C HIS A 181 15.31 -19.88 -16.98
N VAL A 182 14.34 -20.52 -16.30
CA VAL A 182 14.01 -20.21 -14.91
C VAL A 182 14.76 -21.17 -13.98
N THR A 183 15.50 -20.62 -13.03
CA THR A 183 16.35 -21.37 -12.10
C THR A 183 16.20 -20.81 -10.69
N ARG A 184 16.77 -21.49 -9.68
CA ARG A 184 16.98 -20.87 -8.37
C ARG A 184 17.93 -19.67 -8.49
N ARG A 185 17.66 -18.61 -7.72
CA ARG A 185 18.55 -17.46 -7.61
C ARG A 185 19.93 -17.89 -7.09
N ARG A 186 20.99 -17.41 -7.71
CA ARG A 186 22.38 -17.62 -7.28
C ARG A 186 22.81 -16.51 -6.32
N ILE A 187 23.86 -16.74 -5.53
CA ILE A 187 24.45 -15.73 -4.65
C ILE A 187 24.93 -14.52 -5.46
N SER A 188 25.54 -14.76 -6.63
CA SER A 188 26.03 -13.71 -7.55
C SER A 188 24.94 -12.77 -8.07
N ASP A 189 23.66 -13.18 -8.07
CA ASP A 189 22.55 -12.38 -8.59
C ASP A 189 22.14 -11.26 -7.64
N TRP A 190 22.57 -11.34 -6.39
CA TRP A 190 22.13 -10.43 -5.37
C TRP A 190 22.44 -8.96 -5.68
N ALA A 191 23.61 -8.70 -6.24
CA ALA A 191 24.02 -7.33 -6.57
C ALA A 191 23.02 -6.68 -7.55
N GLU A 192 22.70 -7.37 -8.64
CA GLU A 192 21.74 -6.90 -9.65
C GLU A 192 20.32 -6.88 -9.08
N GLN A 193 19.88 -7.93 -8.39
CA GLN A 193 18.57 -7.97 -7.74
C GLN A 193 18.38 -6.80 -6.79
N SER A 194 19.36 -6.52 -5.93
CA SER A 194 19.30 -5.43 -4.97
C SER A 194 19.25 -4.07 -5.65
N ALA A 195 20.03 -3.88 -6.72
CA ALA A 195 20.00 -2.65 -7.51
C ALA A 195 18.60 -2.42 -8.14
N TRP A 196 18.02 -3.45 -8.76
CA TRP A 196 16.68 -3.37 -9.36
C TRP A 196 15.58 -3.14 -8.32
N LEU A 197 15.63 -3.85 -7.18
CA LEU A 197 14.69 -3.62 -6.08
C LEU A 197 14.73 -2.17 -5.59
N ASN A 198 15.91 -1.56 -5.49
CA ASN A 198 16.03 -0.17 -5.05
C ASN A 198 15.50 0.84 -6.09
N VAL A 199 15.50 0.49 -7.37
CA VAL A 199 14.89 1.31 -8.43
C VAL A 199 13.37 1.14 -8.45
N ILE A 200 12.87 -0.10 -8.30
CA ILE A 200 11.43 -0.42 -8.38
C ILE A 200 10.71 0.01 -7.09
N TYR A 201 11.35 -0.20 -5.94
CA TYR A 201 10.83 0.14 -4.62
C TYR A 201 11.79 1.10 -3.90
N PRO A 202 11.91 2.36 -4.33
CA PRO A 202 12.83 3.31 -3.71
C PRO A 202 12.45 3.62 -2.26
N GLU A 203 13.37 4.15 -1.47
CA GLU A 203 13.16 4.40 -0.04
C GLU A 203 11.93 5.29 0.25
N ASN A 204 11.66 6.25 -0.64
CA ASN A 204 10.49 7.13 -0.53
C ASN A 204 9.14 6.42 -0.77
N THR A 205 9.14 5.14 -1.17
CA THR A 205 7.94 4.32 -1.36
C THR A 205 7.82 3.16 -0.37
N ARG A 206 8.88 2.84 0.36
CA ARG A 206 8.94 1.68 1.28
C ARG A 206 8.68 2.01 2.75
N TRP A 207 8.81 3.27 3.11
CA TRP A 207 8.80 3.68 4.52
C TRP A 207 7.49 3.38 5.26
N TYR A 208 6.37 3.30 4.56
CA TYR A 208 5.05 3.00 5.14
C TYR A 208 4.81 1.49 5.30
N GLN A 209 5.45 0.69 4.46
CA GLN A 209 5.48 -0.76 4.56
C GLN A 209 6.79 -1.15 5.26
N ASN A 210 6.76 -1.98 6.24
CA ASN A 210 7.97 -2.40 6.95
C ASN A 210 8.81 -3.37 6.08
N LEU A 211 9.09 -3.00 4.81
CA LEU A 211 9.79 -3.84 3.84
C LEU A 211 11.27 -3.93 4.19
N ASN A 212 11.71 -5.14 4.49
CA ASN A 212 13.09 -5.44 4.82
C ASN A 212 13.78 -6.21 3.68
N PHE A 213 14.23 -5.50 2.63
CA PHE A 213 14.97 -6.16 1.53
C PHE A 213 16.33 -6.72 1.96
N ALA A 214 16.87 -6.35 3.12
CA ALA A 214 18.05 -7.01 3.66
C ALA A 214 17.79 -8.49 3.98
N ALA A 215 16.54 -8.87 4.26
CA ALA A 215 16.13 -10.26 4.42
C ALA A 215 16.26 -11.09 3.12
N PHE A 216 16.26 -10.44 1.95
CA PHE A 216 16.44 -11.12 0.66
C PHE A 216 17.93 -11.39 0.32
N SER A 217 18.84 -10.79 1.08
CA SER A 217 20.27 -11.01 0.91
C SER A 217 20.67 -12.48 1.13
N PRO A 218 21.61 -13.03 0.36
CA PRO A 218 22.17 -14.36 0.63
C PRO A 218 22.81 -14.49 2.02
N TRP A 219 23.21 -13.37 2.61
CA TRP A 219 23.82 -13.30 3.96
C TRP A 219 22.83 -12.88 5.05
N ALA A 220 21.52 -12.83 4.74
CA ALA A 220 20.49 -12.40 5.68
C ALA A 220 20.46 -13.24 6.97
N TRP A 221 20.86 -14.51 6.90
CA TRP A 221 20.96 -15.44 8.03
C TRP A 221 21.97 -15.01 9.10
N LEU A 222 22.95 -14.16 8.77
CA LEU A 222 23.89 -13.59 9.73
C LEU A 222 23.25 -12.60 10.70
N ASN A 223 22.07 -12.07 10.36
CA ASN A 223 21.33 -11.17 11.22
C ASN A 223 20.13 -11.88 11.87
N PRO A 224 20.14 -12.11 13.20
CA PRO A 224 19.04 -12.78 13.88
C PRO A 224 17.66 -12.13 13.67
N ALA A 225 17.60 -10.82 13.42
CA ALA A 225 16.35 -10.14 13.16
C ALA A 225 15.63 -10.64 11.89
N ASN A 226 16.34 -11.28 10.97
CA ASN A 226 15.76 -11.82 9.74
C ASN A 226 15.26 -13.26 9.90
N TRP A 227 15.56 -13.98 10.99
CA TRP A 227 15.29 -15.42 11.10
C TRP A 227 13.80 -15.77 11.05
N ILE A 228 12.93 -14.84 11.40
CA ILE A 228 11.47 -15.04 11.32
C ILE A 228 11.01 -15.01 9.85
N GLU A 229 11.64 -14.20 9.00
CA GLU A 229 11.25 -13.99 7.59
C GLU A 229 11.88 -15.03 6.64
N LEU A 230 13.13 -15.44 6.91
CA LEU A 230 13.92 -16.29 6.03
C LEU A 230 13.26 -17.62 5.62
N PRO A 231 12.60 -18.38 6.52
CA PRO A 231 11.98 -19.65 6.16
C PRO A 231 10.84 -19.50 5.15
N ASN A 232 10.28 -18.31 5.04
CA ASN A 232 9.11 -17.99 4.24
C ASN A 232 9.46 -17.34 2.88
N LEU A 233 10.77 -17.29 2.52
CA LEU A 233 11.24 -16.65 1.31
C LEU A 233 11.67 -17.70 0.27
N GLN A 234 11.17 -17.53 -0.95
CA GLN A 234 11.64 -18.28 -2.12
C GLN A 234 12.06 -17.32 -3.22
N HIS A 235 13.20 -17.60 -3.85
CA HIS A 235 13.75 -16.76 -4.91
C HIS A 235 13.97 -17.58 -6.18
N ILE A 236 13.43 -17.10 -7.29
CA ILE A 236 13.65 -17.65 -8.63
C ILE A 236 14.23 -16.58 -9.54
N ALA A 237 15.05 -16.97 -10.49
CA ALA A 237 15.75 -16.11 -11.41
C ALA A 237 15.53 -16.54 -12.86
N LEU A 238 15.26 -15.58 -13.74
CA LEU A 238 15.14 -15.78 -15.17
C LEU A 238 16.50 -15.49 -15.84
N ARG A 239 17.00 -16.43 -16.69
CA ARG A 239 18.31 -16.35 -17.35
C ARG A 239 18.25 -16.72 -18.82
N PRO A 240 17.65 -15.94 -19.69
CA PRO A 240 17.73 -16.20 -21.12
C PRO A 240 19.20 -16.11 -21.58
N LYS A 241 19.64 -17.12 -22.32
CA LYS A 241 21.02 -17.19 -22.82
C LYS A 241 22.11 -17.05 -21.74
N GLY A 242 21.79 -17.42 -20.49
CA GLY A 242 22.74 -17.38 -19.35
C GLY A 242 22.83 -16.03 -18.61
N HIS A 243 22.27 -14.94 -19.13
CA HIS A 243 22.28 -13.61 -18.50
C HIS A 243 21.08 -13.42 -17.58
N LEU A 244 21.28 -12.79 -16.42
CA LEU A 244 20.18 -12.50 -15.51
C LEU A 244 19.25 -11.45 -16.13
N ALA A 245 17.97 -11.78 -16.26
CA ALA A 245 16.93 -10.89 -16.81
C ALA A 245 15.87 -10.50 -15.79
N GLY A 246 15.87 -11.14 -14.62
CA GLY A 246 14.94 -10.80 -13.56
C GLY A 246 15.00 -11.79 -12.41
N VAL A 247 14.54 -11.34 -11.25
CA VAL A 247 14.38 -12.17 -10.04
C VAL A 247 12.99 -11.93 -9.45
N LEU A 248 12.29 -13.03 -9.17
CA LEU A 248 11.05 -12.99 -8.39
C LEU A 248 11.36 -13.50 -6.98
N THR A 249 10.89 -12.78 -5.99
CA THR A 249 10.86 -13.22 -4.59
C THR A 249 9.42 -13.43 -4.16
N TRP A 250 9.10 -14.64 -3.71
CA TRP A 250 7.83 -14.98 -3.09
C TRP A 250 8.02 -15.06 -1.57
N GLN A 251 7.27 -14.24 -0.85
CA GLN A 251 7.24 -14.21 0.60
C GLN A 251 5.90 -14.70 1.11
N GLN A 252 5.91 -15.84 1.78
CA GLN A 252 4.74 -16.33 2.48
C GLN A 252 4.52 -15.48 3.74
N THR A 253 3.29 -15.02 3.93
CA THR A 253 2.94 -14.12 5.04
C THR A 253 1.93 -14.76 5.99
N ALA A 254 1.77 -14.17 7.17
CA ALA A 254 0.69 -14.54 8.09
C ALA A 254 -0.65 -13.85 7.76
N THR A 255 -0.67 -12.97 6.75
CA THR A 255 -1.86 -12.22 6.33
C THR A 255 -2.74 -13.04 5.37
N SER A 256 -3.72 -12.41 4.73
CA SER A 256 -4.65 -13.07 3.80
C SER A 256 -4.01 -13.48 2.47
N ALA A 257 -2.96 -12.80 2.04
CA ALA A 257 -2.27 -13.03 0.78
C ALA A 257 -0.75 -13.08 0.97
N ASP A 258 -0.08 -13.86 0.15
CA ASP A 258 1.38 -13.87 0.09
C ASP A 258 1.90 -12.73 -0.78
N GLN A 259 3.08 -12.21 -0.45
CA GLN A 259 3.68 -11.07 -1.14
C GLN A 259 4.63 -11.51 -2.24
N ILE A 260 4.54 -10.86 -3.39
CA ILE A 260 5.43 -11.05 -4.52
C ILE A 260 6.25 -9.78 -4.75
N PHE A 261 7.55 -9.95 -4.95
CA PHE A 261 8.45 -8.86 -5.33
C PHE A 261 9.13 -9.23 -6.65
N LEU A 262 8.97 -8.38 -7.65
CA LEU A 262 9.68 -8.49 -8.92
C LEU A 262 10.86 -7.52 -8.91
N ALA A 263 12.05 -8.04 -9.16
CA ALA A 263 13.26 -7.29 -9.42
C ALA A 263 13.61 -7.45 -10.90
N LEU A 264 13.24 -6.48 -11.72
CA LEU A 264 13.42 -6.49 -13.17
C LEU A 264 14.24 -5.27 -13.61
N PRO A 265 15.16 -5.42 -14.59
CA PRO A 265 15.81 -4.27 -15.22
C PRO A 265 14.77 -3.46 -15.99
N GLN A 266 14.95 -2.15 -16.05
CA GLN A 266 14.15 -1.30 -16.91
C GLN A 266 14.58 -1.53 -18.37
N SER A 267 13.84 -2.34 -19.09
CA SER A 267 14.16 -2.76 -20.46
C SER A 267 12.89 -2.98 -21.29
N THR A 268 13.06 -3.12 -22.60
CA THR A 268 11.97 -3.44 -23.53
C THR A 268 11.35 -4.82 -23.30
N ASN A 269 12.06 -5.73 -22.59
CA ASN A 269 11.61 -7.09 -22.31
C ASN A 269 11.04 -7.25 -20.90
N GLU A 270 10.70 -6.16 -20.21
CA GLU A 270 10.19 -6.18 -18.84
C GLU A 270 8.89 -6.98 -18.72
N ASP A 271 7.95 -6.77 -19.65
CA ASP A 271 6.68 -7.51 -19.72
C ASP A 271 6.91 -9.02 -19.84
N ASP A 272 7.76 -9.44 -20.79
CA ASP A 272 8.02 -10.88 -21.04
C ASP A 272 8.70 -11.52 -19.81
N SER A 273 9.63 -10.80 -19.18
CA SER A 273 10.31 -11.29 -17.96
C SER A 273 9.35 -11.43 -16.79
N ALA A 274 8.43 -10.47 -16.60
CA ALA A 274 7.40 -10.53 -15.59
C ALA A 274 6.47 -11.73 -15.82
N GLU A 275 5.97 -11.89 -17.05
CA GLU A 275 5.07 -12.99 -17.42
C GLU A 275 5.70 -14.35 -17.13
N VAL A 276 6.93 -14.60 -17.60
CA VAL A 276 7.61 -15.88 -17.42
C VAL A 276 7.83 -16.20 -15.95
N LEU A 277 8.30 -15.24 -15.15
CA LEU A 277 8.54 -15.44 -13.71
C LEU A 277 7.26 -15.69 -12.93
N LEU A 278 6.21 -14.94 -13.20
CA LEU A 278 4.92 -15.07 -12.52
C LEU A 278 4.22 -16.38 -12.92
N ARG A 279 4.22 -16.74 -14.20
CA ARG A 279 3.68 -18.02 -14.66
C ARG A 279 4.45 -19.21 -14.08
N TYR A 280 5.79 -19.13 -14.00
CA TYR A 280 6.58 -20.17 -13.33
C TYR A 280 6.17 -20.33 -11.86
N LEU A 281 5.97 -19.24 -11.13
CA LEU A 281 5.48 -19.28 -9.76
C LEU A 281 4.14 -20.03 -9.68
N ILE A 282 3.18 -19.68 -10.54
CA ILE A 282 1.84 -20.24 -10.53
C ILE A 282 1.85 -21.73 -10.89
N GLU A 283 2.55 -22.10 -11.98
CA GLU A 283 2.50 -23.45 -12.54
C GLU A 283 3.39 -24.45 -11.80
N HIS A 284 4.55 -24.02 -11.29
CA HIS A 284 5.55 -24.91 -10.68
C HIS A 284 5.60 -24.84 -9.16
N LEU A 285 5.49 -23.66 -8.56
CA LEU A 285 5.48 -23.49 -7.10
C LEU A 285 4.08 -23.63 -6.50
N LYS A 286 3.03 -23.49 -7.33
CA LYS A 286 1.63 -23.78 -7.01
C LYS A 286 1.17 -23.15 -5.70
N PRO A 287 1.16 -21.81 -5.60
CA PRO A 287 0.69 -21.14 -4.40
C PRO A 287 -0.76 -21.53 -4.10
N THR A 288 -1.04 -21.82 -2.83
CA THR A 288 -2.39 -22.20 -2.37
C THR A 288 -3.18 -21.02 -1.83
N ARG A 289 -2.53 -19.88 -1.69
CA ARG A 289 -3.09 -18.63 -1.15
C ARG A 289 -3.09 -17.56 -2.23
N ASP A 290 -3.91 -16.54 -2.02
CA ASP A 290 -3.91 -15.36 -2.88
C ASP A 290 -2.51 -14.72 -2.89
N LEU A 291 -2.14 -14.14 -4.03
CA LEU A 291 -0.88 -13.44 -4.20
C LEU A 291 -1.15 -11.95 -4.39
N HIS A 292 -0.33 -11.16 -3.76
CA HIS A 292 -0.31 -9.70 -3.88
C HIS A 292 1.02 -9.22 -4.45
N LEU A 293 0.96 -8.38 -5.46
CA LEU A 293 2.11 -7.75 -6.09
C LEU A 293 1.86 -6.24 -6.20
N GLU A 294 2.74 -5.44 -5.60
CA GLU A 294 2.82 -4.01 -5.88
C GLU A 294 3.94 -3.76 -6.90
N TYR A 295 3.63 -2.99 -7.94
CA TYR A 295 4.60 -2.65 -8.98
C TYR A 295 4.36 -1.22 -9.48
N PRO A 296 5.40 -0.51 -9.97
CA PRO A 296 5.21 0.83 -10.53
C PRO A 296 4.13 0.84 -11.62
N ALA A 297 3.18 1.75 -11.52
CA ALA A 297 2.08 1.83 -12.47
C ALA A 297 2.60 2.05 -13.91
N GLY A 298 2.01 1.34 -14.86
CA GLY A 298 2.38 1.40 -16.27
C GLY A 298 3.59 0.55 -16.67
N ARG A 299 4.31 -0.07 -15.70
CA ARG A 299 5.43 -0.98 -15.99
C ARG A 299 4.98 -2.44 -15.90
N ALA A 300 5.55 -3.30 -16.75
CA ALA A 300 5.27 -4.73 -16.85
C ALA A 300 3.77 -5.11 -16.86
N THR A 301 2.90 -4.17 -17.21
CA THR A 301 1.44 -4.30 -17.08
C THR A 301 0.91 -5.49 -17.87
N ARG A 302 1.32 -5.61 -19.14
CA ARG A 302 0.88 -6.69 -20.02
C ARG A 302 1.36 -8.04 -19.51
N GLY A 303 2.63 -8.14 -19.09
CA GLY A 303 3.20 -9.38 -18.59
C GLY A 303 2.55 -9.86 -17.30
N ILE A 304 2.23 -8.93 -16.38
CA ILE A 304 1.53 -9.23 -15.14
C ILE A 304 0.10 -9.71 -15.43
N GLN A 305 -0.62 -9.05 -16.36
CA GLN A 305 -1.97 -9.46 -16.77
C GLN A 305 -1.97 -10.82 -17.47
N ASN A 306 -1.04 -11.07 -18.39
CA ASN A 306 -0.90 -12.35 -19.09
C ASN A 306 -0.61 -13.51 -18.14
N ALA A 307 0.05 -13.23 -17.02
CA ALA A 307 0.26 -14.22 -15.96
C ALA A 307 -1.00 -14.50 -15.11
N GLY A 308 -2.13 -13.86 -15.41
CA GLY A 308 -3.41 -14.08 -14.72
C GLY A 308 -3.63 -13.18 -13.50
N PHE A 309 -2.79 -12.17 -13.27
CA PHE A 309 -3.03 -11.17 -12.23
C PHE A 309 -4.04 -10.14 -12.71
N VAL A 310 -4.90 -9.71 -11.80
CA VAL A 310 -5.90 -8.67 -12.02
C VAL A 310 -5.47 -7.39 -11.30
N LEU A 311 -5.59 -6.25 -11.97
CA LEU A 311 -5.36 -4.96 -11.34
C LEU A 311 -6.47 -4.68 -10.32
N ALA A 312 -6.10 -4.64 -9.04
CA ALA A 312 -7.04 -4.31 -7.97
C ALA A 312 -7.28 -2.80 -7.89
N ARG A 313 -6.21 -2.01 -7.93
CA ARG A 313 -6.25 -0.54 -7.93
C ARG A 313 -4.89 0.06 -8.31
N SER A 314 -4.91 1.32 -8.73
CA SER A 314 -3.72 2.17 -8.83
C SER A 314 -3.80 3.29 -7.80
N LEU A 315 -2.68 3.58 -7.15
CA LEU A 315 -2.56 4.59 -6.11
C LEU A 315 -1.48 5.60 -6.48
N ASP A 316 -1.86 6.86 -6.53
CA ASP A 316 -0.93 7.98 -6.65
C ASP A 316 -0.42 8.36 -5.26
N TRP A 317 0.89 8.40 -5.12
CA TRP A 317 1.55 8.98 -3.97
C TRP A 317 1.79 10.45 -4.20
N MET A 318 1.32 11.26 -3.26
CA MET A 318 1.52 12.71 -3.32
C MET A 318 2.23 13.18 -2.05
N ARG A 319 3.17 14.11 -2.23
CA ARG A 319 3.92 14.76 -1.15
C ARG A 319 3.57 16.23 -1.07
N PHE A 320 3.36 16.70 0.16
CA PHE A 320 3.14 18.11 0.42
C PHE A 320 4.44 18.90 0.22
N GLU A 321 4.39 19.91 -0.63
CA GLU A 321 5.42 20.91 -0.77
C GLU A 321 4.87 22.26 -0.31
N LYS A 322 5.47 22.79 0.77
CA LYS A 322 5.07 24.11 1.24
C LYS A 322 5.31 25.11 0.11
N LEU A 323 4.25 25.72 -0.40
CA LEU A 323 4.38 26.79 -1.37
C LEU A 323 5.30 27.85 -0.77
N GLN A 324 6.43 28.09 -1.42
CA GLN A 324 7.26 29.22 -1.06
C GLN A 324 6.46 30.51 -1.34
N PRO A 325 6.45 31.48 -0.42
CA PRO A 325 5.70 32.72 -0.59
C PRO A 325 6.20 33.53 -1.78
#